data_adc19e343af0f1804825267088c610c1
#
_entry.id   adc19e343af0f1804825267088c610c1
#
_cell.length_a   1.000
_cell.length_b   1.000
_cell.length_c   1.000
_cell.angle_alpha   90.00
_cell.angle_beta   90.00
_cell.angle_gamma   90.00
#
_symmetry.space_group_name_H-M   'P 1'
#
loop_
_entity.id
_entity.type
_entity.pdbx_description
1 polymer ?
#
loop_
_entity_poly.entity_id
_entity_poly.type
_entity_poly.pdbx_seq_one_letter_code
_entity_poly.pdbx_strand_id
1 'polypeptide(L)'
;MRSKWLLAFVGASAATAVALGAFAAHGLKSSLAPYLLEVFETGVMYQFWHTLAIALCALLLRSALPSKAQNYFFIAAICFIIGIFCFSGSLYALALTGIKWFGPVTPLGGLMFMVGWLVFMLAALKTNEVSK
;
A
#
# COMPACT_ATOMS: atom_id res chain seq x y z
N MET A 1 16.05 -2.13 -12.95
CA MET A 1 15.91 -0.72 -12.54
C MET A 1 14.58 -0.46 -11.79
N ARG A 2 13.43 -0.95 -12.28
CA ARG A 2 12.11 -0.80 -11.63
C ARG A 2 12.08 -1.33 -10.19
N SER A 3 12.63 -2.53 -9.93
CA SER A 3 12.65 -3.14 -8.59
C SER A 3 13.44 -2.34 -7.57
N LYS A 4 14.52 -1.67 -7.97
CA LYS A 4 15.34 -0.84 -7.07
C LYS A 4 14.52 0.30 -6.46
N TRP A 5 13.75 1.00 -7.27
CA TRP A 5 12.92 2.12 -6.82
C TRP A 5 11.73 1.66 -5.97
N LEU A 6 11.14 0.51 -6.34
CA LEU A 6 10.08 -0.08 -5.51
C LEU A 6 10.61 -0.49 -4.14
N LEU A 7 11.81 -1.11 -4.06
CA LEU A 7 12.42 -1.49 -2.78
C LEU A 7 12.82 -0.27 -1.94
N ALA A 8 13.28 0.82 -2.57
CA ALA A 8 13.54 2.07 -1.86
C ALA A 8 12.24 2.66 -1.29
N PHE A 9 11.16 2.66 -2.06
CA PHE A 9 9.84 3.05 -1.57
C PHE A 9 9.37 2.16 -0.41
N VAL A 10 9.55 0.84 -0.52
CA VAL A 10 9.23 -0.12 0.55
C VAL A 10 9.93 0.25 1.85
N GLY A 11 11.25 0.52 1.80
CA GLY A 11 12.00 0.92 2.98
C GLY A 11 11.46 2.19 3.62
N ALA A 12 11.20 3.22 2.83
CA ALA A 12 10.64 4.49 3.31
C ALA A 12 9.22 4.31 3.87
N SER A 13 8.35 3.59 3.15
CA SER A 13 6.96 3.36 3.57
C SER A 13 6.87 2.49 4.82
N ALA A 14 7.68 1.45 4.93
CA ALA A 14 7.72 0.60 6.13
C ALA A 14 8.23 1.37 7.35
N ALA A 15 9.30 2.15 7.21
CA ALA A 15 9.83 2.98 8.29
C ALA A 15 8.80 4.01 8.77
N THR A 16 8.11 4.69 7.85
CA THR A 16 7.06 5.64 8.21
C THR A 16 5.84 4.94 8.83
N ALA A 17 5.43 3.77 8.36
CA ALA A 17 4.35 3.00 8.97
C ALA A 17 4.66 2.62 10.42
N VAL A 18 5.89 2.19 10.71
CA VAL A 18 6.33 1.89 12.09
C VAL A 18 6.32 3.16 12.95
N ALA A 19 6.86 4.27 12.43
CA ALA A 19 6.86 5.55 13.14
C ALA A 19 5.44 6.05 13.44
N LEU A 20 4.53 5.98 12.47
CA LEU A 20 3.14 6.38 12.63
C LEU A 20 2.37 5.45 13.59
N GLY A 21 2.66 4.15 13.57
CA GLY A 21 2.10 3.20 14.53
C GLY A 21 2.54 3.48 15.97
N ALA A 22 3.82 3.77 16.18
CA ALA A 22 4.34 4.19 17.48
C ALA A 22 3.72 5.53 17.93
N PHE A 23 3.57 6.49 17.03
CA PHE A 23 2.93 7.76 17.30
C PHE A 23 1.46 7.59 17.70
N ALA A 24 0.72 6.70 17.03
CA ALA A 24 -0.66 6.37 17.40
C ALA A 24 -0.73 5.82 18.84
N ALA A 25 0.14 4.86 19.16
CA ALA A 25 0.13 4.20 20.46
C ALA A 25 0.55 5.10 21.64
N HIS A 26 1.37 6.10 21.42
CA HIS A 26 1.95 6.95 22.46
C HIS A 26 1.43 8.39 22.42
N GLY A 27 1.55 9.06 21.27
CA GLY A 27 1.20 10.49 21.14
C GLY A 27 -0.28 10.75 20.91
N LEU A 28 -0.93 9.98 20.06
CA LEU A 28 -2.32 10.21 19.67
C LEU A 28 -3.35 9.58 20.61
N LYS A 29 -2.98 8.54 21.35
CA LYS A 29 -3.89 7.80 22.23
C LYS A 29 -4.58 8.70 23.28
N SER A 30 -3.90 9.71 23.75
CA SER A 30 -4.43 10.69 24.72
C SER A 30 -5.04 11.92 24.07
N SER A 31 -4.83 12.14 22.78
CA SER A 31 -5.19 13.40 22.08
C SER A 31 -6.38 13.25 21.14
N LEU A 32 -6.61 12.06 20.59
CA LEU A 32 -7.71 11.80 19.65
C LEU A 32 -8.89 11.11 20.33
N ALA A 33 -10.08 11.39 19.85
CA ALA A 33 -11.25 10.60 20.16
C ALA A 33 -11.02 9.12 19.72
N PRO A 34 -11.53 8.12 20.50
CA PRO A 34 -11.26 6.71 20.21
C PRO A 34 -11.50 6.30 18.76
N TYR A 35 -12.60 6.76 18.17
CA TYR A 35 -12.92 6.45 16.79
C TYR A 35 -11.92 7.03 15.77
N LEU A 36 -11.37 8.23 16.01
CA LEU A 36 -10.34 8.83 15.15
C LEU A 36 -8.99 8.13 15.30
N LEU A 37 -8.70 7.63 16.48
CA LEU A 37 -7.53 6.78 16.71
C LEU A 37 -7.63 5.48 15.90
N GLU A 38 -8.78 4.79 15.92
CA GLU A 38 -9.02 3.60 15.11
C GLU A 38 -8.88 3.87 13.61
N VAL A 39 -9.38 5.01 13.13
CA VAL A 39 -9.21 5.47 11.74
C VAL A 39 -7.73 5.61 11.39
N PHE A 40 -6.95 6.23 12.26
CA PHE A 40 -5.51 6.39 12.07
C PHE A 40 -4.78 5.04 12.05
N GLU A 41 -5.05 4.17 12.99
CA GLU A 41 -4.47 2.84 13.10
C GLU A 41 -4.82 1.96 11.89
N THR A 42 -6.03 2.06 11.38
CA THR A 42 -6.44 1.39 10.14
C THR A 42 -5.56 1.85 8.97
N GLY A 43 -5.30 3.16 8.86
CA GLY A 43 -4.38 3.71 7.86
C GLY A 43 -2.98 3.10 7.97
N VAL A 44 -2.44 2.98 9.19
CA VAL A 44 -1.12 2.39 9.45
C VAL A 44 -1.07 0.91 9.03
N MET A 45 -2.07 0.12 9.41
CA MET A 45 -2.13 -1.31 9.06
C MET A 45 -2.17 -1.52 7.55
N TYR A 46 -3.04 -0.82 6.85
CA TYR A 46 -3.17 -0.94 5.39
C TYR A 46 -1.91 -0.46 4.67
N GLN A 47 -1.26 0.60 5.14
CA GLN A 47 0.03 1.04 4.62
C GLN A 47 1.07 -0.08 4.76
N PHE A 48 1.19 -0.68 5.92
CA PHE A 48 2.20 -1.70 6.18
C PHE A 48 1.94 -2.97 5.37
N TRP A 49 0.71 -3.49 5.34
CA TRP A 49 0.35 -4.68 4.57
C TRP A 49 0.65 -4.50 3.07
N HIS A 50 0.27 -3.36 2.50
CA HIS A 50 0.48 -3.11 1.07
C HIS A 50 1.91 -2.73 0.75
N THR A 51 2.67 -2.18 1.71
CA THR A 51 4.12 -2.04 1.59
C THR A 51 4.80 -3.40 1.44
N LEU A 52 4.39 -4.41 2.22
CA LEU A 52 4.89 -5.78 2.06
C LEU A 52 4.46 -6.40 0.72
N ALA A 53 3.26 -6.11 0.25
CA ALA A 53 2.81 -6.54 -1.08
C ALA A 53 3.67 -5.93 -2.20
N ILE A 54 4.04 -4.65 -2.09
CA ILE A 54 4.97 -3.99 -3.02
C ILE A 54 6.36 -4.65 -2.97
N ALA A 55 6.85 -4.99 -1.77
CA ALA A 55 8.11 -5.71 -1.62
C ALA A 55 8.09 -7.05 -2.35
N LEU A 56 7.00 -7.81 -2.21
CA LEU A 56 6.81 -9.07 -2.92
C LEU A 56 6.83 -8.87 -4.44
N CYS A 57 6.09 -7.89 -4.96
CA CYS A 57 6.14 -7.53 -6.38
C CYS A 57 7.56 -7.19 -6.84
N ALA A 58 8.28 -6.37 -6.07
CA ALA A 58 9.64 -5.95 -6.41
C ALA A 58 10.63 -7.13 -6.45
N LEU A 59 10.48 -8.11 -5.55
CA LEU A 59 11.29 -9.33 -5.56
C LEU A 59 10.96 -10.22 -6.77
N LEU A 60 9.67 -10.37 -7.10
CA LEU A 60 9.24 -11.13 -8.27
C LEU A 60 9.73 -10.50 -9.59
N LEU A 61 9.87 -9.18 -9.65
CA LEU A 61 10.49 -8.50 -10.79
C LEU A 61 11.98 -8.84 -10.98
N ARG A 62 12.64 -9.37 -9.97
CA ARG A 62 14.05 -9.82 -10.04
C ARG A 62 14.19 -11.29 -10.44
N SER A 63 13.08 -12.01 -10.46
CA SER A 63 13.05 -13.42 -10.85
C SER A 63 13.00 -13.57 -12.38
N ALA A 64 13.43 -14.72 -12.88
CA ALA A 64 13.39 -15.06 -14.30
C ALA A 64 11.95 -15.41 -14.74
N LEU A 65 11.06 -14.44 -14.72
CA LEU A 65 9.65 -14.59 -15.12
C LEU A 65 9.44 -14.05 -16.54
N PRO A 66 8.40 -14.54 -17.24
CA PRO A 66 7.99 -13.97 -18.52
C PRO A 66 7.73 -12.46 -18.42
N SER A 67 8.12 -11.69 -19.42
CA SER A 67 7.98 -10.21 -19.44
C SER A 67 6.55 -9.76 -19.16
N LYS A 68 5.55 -10.53 -19.59
CA LYS A 68 4.14 -10.23 -19.34
C LYS A 68 3.79 -10.31 -17.86
N ALA A 69 4.24 -11.38 -17.17
CA ALA A 69 4.06 -11.52 -15.72
C ALA A 69 4.75 -10.40 -14.96
N GLN A 70 6.00 -10.07 -15.33
CA GLN A 70 6.75 -8.96 -14.72
C GLN A 70 6.01 -7.62 -14.88
N ASN A 71 5.45 -7.33 -16.06
CA ASN A 71 4.68 -6.10 -16.26
C ASN A 71 3.43 -6.03 -15.37
N TYR A 72 2.70 -7.14 -15.21
CA TYR A 72 1.55 -7.16 -14.30
C TYR A 72 1.97 -7.01 -12.83
N PHE A 73 3.04 -7.63 -12.36
CA PHE A 73 3.55 -7.39 -11.00
C PHE A 73 3.96 -5.94 -10.79
N PHE A 74 4.54 -5.30 -11.79
CA PHE A 74 4.86 -3.88 -11.72
C PHE A 74 3.61 -3.01 -11.64
N ILE A 75 2.58 -3.28 -12.46
CA ILE A 75 1.30 -2.57 -12.41
C ILE A 75 0.62 -2.76 -11.05
N ALA A 76 0.62 -3.98 -10.50
CA ALA A 76 0.09 -4.25 -9.17
C ALA A 76 0.80 -3.40 -8.10
N ALA A 77 2.13 -3.33 -8.14
CA ALA A 77 2.90 -2.49 -7.22
C ALA A 77 2.51 -1.00 -7.31
N ILE A 78 2.33 -0.48 -8.52
CA ILE A 78 1.87 0.91 -8.71
C ILE A 78 0.47 1.12 -8.15
N CYS A 79 -0.46 0.18 -8.37
CA CYS A 79 -1.80 0.24 -7.76
C CYS A 79 -1.72 0.27 -6.23
N PHE A 80 -0.85 -0.52 -5.61
CA PHE A 80 -0.66 -0.51 -4.17
C PHE A 80 -0.07 0.81 -3.67
N ILE A 81 0.88 1.40 -4.38
CA ILE A 81 1.44 2.72 -4.05
C ILE A 81 0.33 3.80 -4.07
N ILE A 82 -0.44 3.86 -5.15
CA ILE A 82 -1.57 4.80 -5.27
C ILE A 82 -2.59 4.55 -4.14
N GLY A 83 -2.89 3.29 -3.87
CA GLY A 83 -3.78 2.88 -2.78
C GLY A 83 -3.29 3.36 -1.41
N ILE A 84 -2.01 3.26 -1.10
CA ILE A 84 -1.42 3.75 0.15
C ILE A 84 -1.64 5.25 0.29
N PHE A 85 -1.33 6.05 -0.73
CA PHE A 85 -1.53 7.50 -0.68
C PHE A 85 -3.00 7.88 -0.55
N CYS A 86 -3.89 7.27 -1.32
CA CYS A 86 -5.32 7.61 -1.30
C CYS A 86 -6.05 7.03 -0.08
N PHE A 87 -5.77 5.79 0.30
CA PHE A 87 -6.44 5.13 1.43
C PHE A 87 -5.83 5.57 2.77
N SER A 88 -4.58 5.19 3.02
CA SER A 88 -3.92 5.50 4.29
C SER A 88 -3.71 7.00 4.46
N GLY A 89 -3.31 7.72 3.41
CA GLY A 89 -3.14 9.16 3.44
C GLY A 89 -4.43 9.90 3.80
N SER A 90 -5.57 9.52 3.23
CA SER A 90 -6.87 10.13 3.55
C SER A 90 -7.33 9.82 4.98
N LEU A 91 -7.06 8.62 5.49
CA LEU A 91 -7.36 8.25 6.89
C LEU A 91 -6.52 9.04 7.88
N TYR A 92 -5.22 9.25 7.59
CA TYR A 92 -4.39 10.12 8.43
C TYR A 92 -4.90 11.56 8.44
N ALA A 93 -5.23 12.09 7.27
CA ALA A 93 -5.77 13.44 7.14
C ALA A 93 -7.09 13.59 7.89
N LEU A 94 -8.01 12.63 7.75
CA LEU A 94 -9.28 12.62 8.47
C LEU A 94 -9.06 12.57 9.99
N ALA A 95 -8.21 11.66 10.46
CA ALA A 95 -7.96 11.47 11.89
C ALA A 95 -7.33 12.72 12.54
N LEU A 96 -6.35 13.35 11.88
CA LEU A 96 -5.61 14.47 12.43
C LEU A 96 -6.34 15.83 12.28
N THR A 97 -7.21 15.98 11.28
CA THR A 97 -7.92 17.24 11.01
C THR A 97 -9.40 17.22 11.39
N GLY A 98 -10.00 16.02 11.47
CA GLY A 98 -11.44 15.86 11.64
C GLY A 98 -12.28 16.29 10.43
N ILE A 99 -11.64 16.64 9.31
CA ILE A 99 -12.31 17.12 8.10
C ILE A 99 -12.91 15.94 7.36
N LYS A 100 -14.23 15.81 7.40
CA LYS A 100 -14.97 14.71 6.75
C LYS A 100 -14.84 14.65 5.24
N TRP A 101 -14.37 15.71 4.60
CA TRP A 101 -14.14 15.78 3.16
C TRP A 101 -13.10 14.77 2.66
N PHE A 102 -12.18 14.32 3.51
CA PHE A 102 -11.23 13.26 3.18
C PHE A 102 -11.85 11.86 3.11
N GLY A 103 -13.03 11.66 3.72
CA GLY A 103 -13.72 10.37 3.72
C GLY A 103 -13.99 9.79 2.32
N PRO A 104 -14.49 10.55 1.34
CA PRO A 104 -14.73 10.07 -0.02
C PRO A 104 -13.47 9.62 -0.78
N VAL A 105 -12.28 10.07 -0.39
CA VAL A 105 -10.99 9.67 -1.02
C VAL A 105 -10.62 8.25 -0.60
N THR A 106 -10.96 7.84 0.62
CA THR A 106 -10.62 6.52 1.17
C THR A 106 -11.16 5.36 0.31
N PRO A 107 -12.44 5.34 -0.12
CA PRO A 107 -12.95 4.29 -1.00
C PRO A 107 -12.21 4.17 -2.33
N LEU A 108 -11.73 5.27 -2.89
CA LEU A 108 -10.93 5.26 -4.12
C LEU A 108 -9.60 4.54 -3.89
N GLY A 109 -8.95 4.80 -2.76
CA GLY A 109 -7.74 4.08 -2.35
C GLY A 109 -7.99 2.59 -2.13
N GLY A 110 -9.11 2.24 -1.47
CA GLY A 110 -9.53 0.85 -1.29
C GLY A 110 -9.78 0.14 -2.62
N LEU A 111 -10.40 0.81 -3.58
CA LEU A 111 -10.56 0.28 -4.94
C LEU A 111 -9.21 0.03 -5.61
N MET A 112 -8.25 0.92 -5.46
CA MET A 112 -6.89 0.73 -5.99
C MET A 112 -6.19 -0.48 -5.37
N PHE A 113 -6.38 -0.72 -4.08
CA PHE A 113 -5.88 -1.95 -3.44
C PHE A 113 -6.51 -3.20 -4.04
N MET A 114 -7.82 -3.22 -4.21
CA MET A 114 -8.52 -4.36 -4.81
C MET A 114 -8.06 -4.61 -6.26
N VAL A 115 -7.95 -3.57 -7.06
CA VAL A 115 -7.42 -3.67 -8.44
C VAL A 115 -6.00 -4.20 -8.41
N GLY A 116 -5.15 -3.71 -7.51
CA GLY A 116 -3.78 -4.19 -7.35
C GLY A 116 -3.72 -5.69 -7.06
N TRP A 117 -4.55 -6.20 -6.17
CA TRP A 117 -4.61 -7.64 -5.86
C TRP A 117 -5.14 -8.48 -7.02
N LEU A 118 -6.14 -7.99 -7.76
CA LEU A 118 -6.62 -8.68 -8.96
C LEU A 118 -5.54 -8.72 -10.06
N VAL A 119 -4.82 -7.64 -10.27
CA VAL A 119 -3.69 -7.59 -11.20
C VAL A 119 -2.56 -8.52 -10.74
N PHE A 120 -2.28 -8.58 -9.44
CA PHE A 120 -1.32 -9.53 -8.85
C PHE A 120 -1.73 -10.98 -9.15
N MET A 121 -2.99 -11.31 -8.97
CA MET A 121 -3.53 -12.64 -9.32
C MET A 121 -3.31 -12.95 -10.80
N LEU A 122 -3.62 -12.01 -11.69
CA LEU A 122 -3.39 -12.19 -13.13
C LEU A 122 -1.91 -12.35 -13.46
N ALA A 123 -1.01 -11.63 -12.76
CA ALA A 123 0.43 -11.79 -12.90
C ALA A 123 0.87 -13.21 -12.54
N ALA A 124 0.37 -13.73 -11.41
CA ALA A 124 0.69 -15.07 -10.94
C ALA A 124 0.26 -16.15 -11.95
N LEU A 125 -0.91 -16.00 -12.57
CA LEU A 125 -1.39 -16.92 -13.60
C LEU A 125 -0.55 -16.89 -14.89
N LYS A 126 0.22 -15.81 -15.11
CA LYS A 126 1.11 -15.66 -16.28
C LYS A 126 2.55 -16.13 -16.03
N THR A 127 2.89 -16.57 -14.83
CA THR A 127 4.25 -17.02 -14.50
C THR A 127 4.66 -18.29 -15.24
N ASN A 128 3.70 -19.16 -15.59
CA ASN A 128 3.94 -20.43 -16.27
C ASN A 128 3.74 -20.36 -17.81
N GLU A 129 3.39 -19.19 -18.35
CA GLU A 129 3.34 -19.04 -19.80
C GLU A 129 4.76 -19.05 -20.36
N VAL A 130 5.20 -20.20 -20.86
CA VAL A 130 6.44 -20.28 -21.63
C VAL A 130 6.30 -19.34 -22.82
N SER A 131 7.24 -18.41 -22.95
CA SER A 131 7.35 -17.56 -24.13
C SER A 131 7.54 -18.48 -25.35
N LYS A 132 6.48 -18.68 -26.12
CA LYS A 132 6.56 -19.29 -27.45
C LYS A 132 7.07 -18.26 -28.43
#